data_949d4c6e39f4708d1e8a68e2bce63b89
#
_entry.id   949d4c6e39f4708d1e8a68e2bce63b89
#
_cell.length_a   1.000
_cell.length_b   1.000
_cell.length_c   1.000
_cell.angle_alpha   90.00
_cell.angle_beta   90.00
_cell.angle_gamma   90.00
#
_symmetry.space_group_name_H-M   'P 1'
#
loop_
_entity.id
_entity.type
_entity.pdbx_description
1 polymer ?
#
loop_
_entity_poly.entity_id
_entity_poly.type
_entity_poly.pdbx_seq_one_letter_code
_entity_poly.pdbx_strand_id
1 'polypeptide(L)'
;MQKLLSVLFALGLLNGQVQAQLTLQINAIPTNTPAGASIHAVGTFNNWNPGDPTKILSPIGSGQYSITLTPPVGEVKFKFTRGSWATVEGNAAGGFLPDRIVNYNGQPTTLNLSILSWEDLGGTNPGGGTAAPNVQIMDDDFYIPQLNRTRRIWLYLPPDYATSTKHYPVLYMHDGQNLFDAATSFSGEWEVDESLNDLFAQGDYGCIVVGIDNGGQYRLDEYSPWVNPNYGGGQGEEYLDFIVNTLKPHIDANYRTLPGRLSTGIMGSSMGGLLSMYALAERQDVFSKAGIFSPAFWFAGDQPANHVATHPRQGPARVYFLAGGDEPAYVEQDMLQVANAMGTAGFSLSEKYFSVPSDGQHSEWFWAREFPDAYEWLFADAATSTTPPKALADLDVFPNPASTWVRFTGLESSQTLDFQIISTQGRVLRDSSTHLGEAIWVGDLPKGVFFLKAREKGGAWHIGRLVR
;
A
#
# COMPACT_ATOMS: atom_id res chain seq x y z
N MET A 1 49.33 57.38 -54.31
CA MET A 1 48.30 56.36 -54.36
C MET A 1 48.56 55.37 -53.24
N GLN A 2 47.97 55.64 -52.08
CA GLN A 2 48.11 54.78 -50.88
C GLN A 2 46.89 53.87 -50.84
N LYS A 3 47.14 52.56 -50.79
CA LYS A 3 46.10 51.55 -50.55
C LYS A 3 45.96 51.37 -49.05
N LEU A 4 44.77 51.71 -48.51
CA LEU A 4 44.37 51.37 -47.16
C LEU A 4 43.97 49.89 -47.15
N LEU A 5 44.63 49.12 -46.25
CA LEU A 5 44.29 47.76 -45.97
C LEU A 5 43.37 47.76 -44.67
N SER A 6 42.07 47.45 -44.82
CA SER A 6 41.17 47.31 -43.72
C SER A 6 41.24 45.87 -43.15
N VAL A 7 41.71 45.71 -41.95
CA VAL A 7 41.69 44.45 -41.25
C VAL A 7 40.36 44.37 -40.45
N LEU A 8 39.46 43.50 -40.88
CA LEU A 8 38.26 43.13 -40.07
C LEU A 8 38.66 42.18 -38.97
N PHE A 9 38.54 42.61 -37.76
CA PHE A 9 38.59 41.74 -36.54
C PHE A 9 37.21 41.11 -36.39
N ALA A 10 37.05 39.81 -36.70
CA ALA A 10 35.88 39.05 -36.34
C ALA A 10 35.98 38.65 -34.88
N LEU A 11 35.24 39.34 -33.99
CA LEU A 11 34.97 38.84 -32.63
C LEU A 11 34.06 37.59 -32.73
N GLY A 12 34.64 36.42 -32.61
CA GLY A 12 33.89 35.19 -32.37
C GLY A 12 33.26 35.23 -30.98
N LEU A 13 31.97 35.51 -30.93
CA LEU A 13 31.16 35.24 -29.72
C LEU A 13 31.14 33.73 -29.48
N LEU A 14 31.98 33.24 -28.59
CA LEU A 14 31.84 31.92 -27.97
C LEU A 14 30.56 31.94 -27.16
N ASN A 15 29.43 31.56 -27.75
CA ASN A 15 28.24 31.16 -27.05
C ASN A 15 28.56 29.85 -26.32
N GLY A 16 29.13 29.94 -25.09
CA GLY A 16 29.15 28.83 -24.18
C GLY A 16 27.71 28.45 -23.89
N GLN A 17 27.24 27.38 -24.47
CA GLN A 17 25.97 26.78 -24.07
C GLN A 17 26.13 26.41 -22.60
N VAL A 18 25.48 27.15 -21.71
CA VAL A 18 25.34 26.76 -20.30
C VAL A 18 24.51 25.49 -20.32
N GLN A 19 25.16 24.36 -20.15
CA GLN A 19 24.46 23.08 -20.07
C GLN A 19 23.55 23.16 -18.84
N ALA A 20 22.26 22.91 -19.06
CA ALA A 20 21.25 22.85 -18.02
C ALA A 20 21.70 21.87 -16.91
N GLN A 21 21.86 22.35 -15.70
CA GLN A 21 22.42 21.57 -14.58
C GLN A 21 21.52 21.65 -13.36
N LEU A 22 21.21 20.47 -12.78
CA LEU A 22 20.58 20.32 -11.48
C LEU A 22 21.65 19.90 -10.46
N THR A 23 21.95 20.76 -9.50
CA THR A 23 22.86 20.44 -8.41
C THR A 23 22.08 20.03 -7.17
N LEU A 24 22.33 18.82 -6.67
CA LEU A 24 21.86 18.36 -5.37
C LEU A 24 22.97 18.60 -4.36
N GLN A 25 22.73 19.46 -3.40
CA GLN A 25 23.66 19.78 -2.30
C GLN A 25 23.07 19.29 -0.98
N ILE A 26 23.79 18.38 -0.32
CA ILE A 26 23.43 17.87 1.01
C ILE A 26 24.15 18.70 2.05
N ASN A 27 23.41 19.45 2.85
CA ASN A 27 23.94 20.33 3.89
C ASN A 27 24.16 19.61 5.22
N ALA A 28 23.46 18.50 5.46
CA ALA A 28 23.62 17.67 6.65
C ALA A 28 23.30 16.20 6.33
N ILE A 29 24.04 15.31 6.99
CA ILE A 29 23.79 13.87 7.00
C ILE A 29 23.63 13.39 8.44
N PRO A 30 22.97 12.22 8.68
CA PRO A 30 22.84 11.64 10.02
C PRO A 30 24.21 11.43 10.69
N THR A 31 24.29 11.70 11.99
CA THR A 31 25.54 11.54 12.76
C THR A 31 25.99 10.09 12.90
N ASN A 32 25.07 9.14 12.75
CA ASN A 32 25.33 7.70 12.72
C ASN A 32 25.73 7.18 11.33
N THR A 33 25.89 8.04 10.31
CA THR A 33 26.38 7.63 9.00
C THR A 33 27.76 6.97 9.14
N PRO A 34 27.96 5.72 8.65
CA PRO A 34 29.23 5.02 8.77
C PRO A 34 30.39 5.84 8.17
N ALA A 35 31.51 5.88 8.87
CA ALA A 35 32.68 6.61 8.40
C ALA A 35 33.17 6.05 7.05
N GLY A 36 33.34 6.94 6.06
CA GLY A 36 33.77 6.57 4.72
C GLY A 36 32.65 6.03 3.81
N ALA A 37 31.39 6.05 4.24
CA ALA A 37 30.28 5.67 3.38
C ALA A 37 30.18 6.60 2.17
N SER A 38 30.02 6.01 0.98
CA SER A 38 29.72 6.74 -0.25
C SER A 38 28.21 7.04 -0.30
N ILE A 39 27.86 8.29 -0.58
CA ILE A 39 26.45 8.69 -0.77
C ILE A 39 26.18 8.74 -2.27
N HIS A 40 25.14 8.07 -2.72
CA HIS A 40 24.72 7.99 -4.11
C HIS A 40 23.40 8.73 -4.29
N ALA A 41 23.25 9.46 -5.40
CA ALA A 41 21.96 9.92 -5.87
C ALA A 41 21.34 8.85 -6.77
N VAL A 42 20.10 8.48 -6.49
CA VAL A 42 19.35 7.50 -7.26
C VAL A 42 18.00 8.09 -7.66
N GLY A 43 17.55 7.85 -8.89
CA GLY A 43 16.29 8.42 -9.36
C GLY A 43 16.02 8.19 -10.84
N THR A 44 15.08 8.96 -11.39
CA THR A 44 14.67 8.87 -12.80
C THR A 44 15.83 9.11 -13.78
N PHE A 45 16.89 9.77 -13.37
CA PHE A 45 18.08 10.09 -14.18
C PHE A 45 19.08 8.91 -14.31
N ASN A 46 18.93 7.83 -13.57
CA ASN A 46 19.79 6.64 -13.63
C ASN A 46 19.02 5.32 -13.51
N ASN A 47 17.74 5.34 -13.93
CA ASN A 47 16.83 4.19 -13.87
C ASN A 47 16.78 3.54 -12.48
N TRP A 48 16.81 4.36 -11.44
CA TRP A 48 16.73 3.92 -10.04
C TRP A 48 17.82 2.91 -9.63
N ASN A 49 19.04 3.01 -10.20
CA ASN A 49 20.16 2.18 -9.80
C ASN A 49 20.83 2.74 -8.51
N PRO A 50 20.65 2.11 -7.33
CA PRO A 50 21.08 2.65 -6.05
C PRO A 50 22.60 2.65 -5.85
N GLY A 51 23.33 1.81 -6.59
CA GLY A 51 24.79 1.66 -6.52
C GLY A 51 25.52 2.23 -7.73
N ASP A 52 24.92 3.12 -8.52
CA ASP A 52 25.54 3.70 -9.69
C ASP A 52 26.84 4.47 -9.33
N PRO A 53 28.03 4.00 -9.75
CA PRO A 53 29.28 4.63 -9.37
C PRO A 53 29.47 6.01 -10.02
N THR A 54 28.67 6.37 -11.03
CA THR A 54 28.70 7.70 -11.67
C THR A 54 27.83 8.72 -10.94
N LYS A 55 27.09 8.28 -9.92
CA LYS A 55 26.16 9.11 -9.14
C LYS A 55 26.55 9.25 -7.68
N ILE A 56 27.83 9.05 -7.36
CA ILE A 56 28.39 9.31 -6.04
C ILE A 56 28.52 10.82 -5.81
N LEU A 57 28.04 11.31 -4.67
CA LEU A 57 28.19 12.68 -4.25
C LEU A 57 29.63 12.96 -3.81
N SER A 58 30.18 14.07 -4.25
CA SER A 58 31.51 14.53 -3.81
C SER A 58 31.41 15.34 -2.53
N PRO A 59 32.26 15.09 -1.52
CA PRO A 59 32.33 15.95 -0.34
C PRO A 59 32.80 17.35 -0.69
N ILE A 60 32.12 18.36 -0.17
CA ILE A 60 32.43 19.79 -0.39
C ILE A 60 32.89 20.51 0.89
N GLY A 61 33.19 19.73 1.93
CA GLY A 61 33.66 20.24 3.23
C GLY A 61 32.56 20.28 4.29
N SER A 62 32.97 20.38 5.57
CA SER A 62 32.05 20.51 6.71
C SER A 62 30.93 19.45 6.80
N GLY A 63 31.21 18.22 6.33
CA GLY A 63 30.18 17.14 6.29
C GLY A 63 29.12 17.32 5.21
N GLN A 64 29.34 18.22 4.28
CA GLN A 64 28.45 18.47 3.15
C GLN A 64 28.90 17.73 1.89
N TYR A 65 27.93 17.42 1.02
CA TYR A 65 28.15 16.67 -0.21
C TYR A 65 27.39 17.31 -1.36
N SER A 66 27.87 17.11 -2.60
CA SER A 66 27.21 17.65 -3.77
C SER A 66 27.39 16.76 -4.99
N ILE A 67 26.39 16.77 -5.87
CA ILE A 67 26.45 16.18 -7.22
C ILE A 67 25.72 17.11 -8.19
N THR A 68 26.27 17.24 -9.39
CA THR A 68 25.64 17.98 -10.49
C THR A 68 25.15 16.98 -11.55
N LEU A 69 23.88 17.07 -11.90
CA LEU A 69 23.18 16.22 -12.84
C LEU A 69 22.71 17.02 -14.05
N THR A 70 22.45 16.34 -15.16
CA THR A 70 21.86 16.91 -16.37
C THR A 70 20.61 16.12 -16.78
N PRO A 71 19.56 16.11 -15.94
CA PRO A 71 18.35 15.40 -16.25
C PRO A 71 17.57 16.07 -17.37
N PRO A 72 16.65 15.37 -18.06
CA PRO A 72 15.67 15.99 -18.94
C PRO A 72 14.83 17.03 -18.20
N VAL A 73 14.30 18.00 -18.95
CA VAL A 73 13.29 18.95 -18.42
C VAL A 73 12.02 18.18 -18.08
N GLY A 74 11.45 18.45 -16.91
CA GLY A 74 10.26 17.80 -16.40
C GLY A 74 10.40 17.39 -14.94
N GLU A 75 9.57 16.48 -14.52
CA GLU A 75 9.61 15.92 -13.17
C GLU A 75 10.82 15.00 -13.00
N VAL A 76 11.63 15.28 -11.98
CA VAL A 76 12.77 14.46 -11.57
C VAL A 76 12.48 13.92 -10.17
N LYS A 77 12.33 12.59 -10.05
CA LYS A 77 12.18 11.90 -8.77
C LYS A 77 13.52 11.30 -8.35
N PHE A 78 13.86 11.39 -7.08
CA PHE A 78 15.13 10.88 -6.57
C PHE A 78 15.12 10.60 -5.07
N LYS A 79 16.10 9.80 -4.64
CA LYS A 79 16.47 9.52 -3.25
C LYS A 79 17.99 9.50 -3.10
N PHE A 80 18.46 9.34 -1.86
CA PHE A 80 19.86 9.08 -1.56
C PHE A 80 20.03 7.70 -0.94
N THR A 81 21.13 7.02 -1.29
CA THR A 81 21.48 5.71 -0.74
C THR A 81 22.95 5.68 -0.35
N ARG A 82 23.35 4.62 0.37
CA ARG A 82 24.77 4.30 0.62
C ARG A 82 25.22 3.13 -0.25
N GLY A 83 24.69 3.04 -1.48
CA GLY A 83 25.08 2.07 -2.51
C GLY A 83 24.11 0.91 -2.72
N SER A 84 23.02 0.83 -1.95
CA SER A 84 21.98 -0.19 -2.11
C SER A 84 20.64 0.33 -1.60
N TRP A 85 19.53 -0.29 -1.98
CA TRP A 85 18.22 0.01 -1.44
C TRP A 85 18.09 -0.31 0.05
N ALA A 86 18.79 -1.33 0.54
CA ALA A 86 18.86 -1.63 1.97
C ALA A 86 19.50 -0.53 2.82
N THR A 87 20.13 0.48 2.20
CA THR A 87 20.81 1.58 2.87
C THR A 87 20.32 2.94 2.36
N VAL A 88 19.03 3.01 2.03
CA VAL A 88 18.36 4.23 1.54
C VAL A 88 18.11 5.24 2.65
N GLU A 89 17.97 6.52 2.28
CA GLU A 89 17.59 7.56 3.23
C GLU A 89 16.19 7.36 3.80
N GLY A 90 16.04 7.67 5.09
CA GLY A 90 14.79 7.61 5.82
C GLY A 90 14.25 8.97 6.28
N ASN A 91 13.04 8.96 6.80
CA ASN A 91 12.40 10.10 7.45
C ASN A 91 13.07 10.42 8.81
N ALA A 92 12.61 11.45 9.53
CA ALA A 92 13.21 11.85 10.80
C ALA A 92 13.15 10.78 11.90
N ALA A 93 12.20 9.85 11.82
CA ALA A 93 12.04 8.74 12.75
C ALA A 93 12.86 7.49 12.36
N GLY A 94 13.48 7.49 11.17
CA GLY A 94 14.27 6.36 10.66
C GLY A 94 13.52 5.44 9.70
N GLY A 95 12.22 5.66 9.50
CA GLY A 95 11.40 4.91 8.58
C GLY A 95 11.40 5.50 7.17
N PHE A 96 10.52 4.98 6.34
CA PHE A 96 10.38 5.34 4.92
C PHE A 96 10.25 6.85 4.69
N LEU A 97 10.96 7.33 3.69
CA LEU A 97 10.84 8.68 3.16
C LEU A 97 10.33 8.59 1.70
N PRO A 98 9.22 9.25 1.30
CA PRO A 98 8.78 9.32 -0.09
C PRO A 98 9.87 9.87 -1.01
N ASP A 99 9.74 9.60 -2.32
CA ASP A 99 10.65 10.16 -3.32
C ASP A 99 10.68 11.67 -3.25
N ARG A 100 11.88 12.23 -3.30
CA ARG A 100 12.06 13.66 -3.46
C ARG A 100 11.69 14.04 -4.89
N ILE A 101 10.92 15.09 -5.08
CA ILE A 101 10.42 15.52 -6.40
C ILE A 101 10.87 16.94 -6.68
N VAL A 102 11.38 17.18 -7.88
CA VAL A 102 11.65 18.52 -8.39
C VAL A 102 11.15 18.63 -9.84
N ASN A 103 10.40 19.68 -10.14
CA ASN A 103 10.03 20.03 -11.50
C ASN A 103 11.16 20.85 -12.12
N TYR A 104 12.06 20.18 -12.81
CA TYR A 104 13.24 20.79 -13.41
C TYR A 104 12.89 21.48 -14.73
N ASN A 105 13.16 22.78 -14.82
CA ASN A 105 12.79 23.63 -15.96
C ASN A 105 13.92 23.85 -17.00
N GLY A 106 15.04 23.13 -16.85
CA GLY A 106 16.18 23.27 -17.75
C GLY A 106 17.12 24.45 -17.44
N GLN A 107 16.92 25.16 -16.33
CA GLN A 107 17.81 26.21 -15.87
C GLN A 107 18.76 25.70 -14.78
N PRO A 108 19.98 26.27 -14.67
CA PRO A 108 20.85 25.92 -13.55
C PRO A 108 20.14 26.09 -12.20
N THR A 109 19.97 24.99 -11.50
CA THR A 109 19.21 24.93 -10.23
C THR A 109 20.03 24.20 -9.18
N THR A 110 20.10 24.74 -7.97
CA THR A 110 20.69 24.07 -6.79
C THR A 110 19.62 23.81 -5.76
N LEU A 111 19.48 22.55 -5.33
CA LEU A 111 18.61 22.15 -4.24
C LEU A 111 19.48 21.94 -2.99
N ASN A 112 19.15 22.66 -1.92
CA ASN A 112 19.76 22.49 -0.60
C ASN A 112 18.91 21.50 0.21
N LEU A 113 19.49 20.35 0.55
CA LEU A 113 18.81 19.22 1.10
C LEU A 113 19.52 18.74 2.39
N SER A 114 18.83 17.94 3.18
CA SER A 114 19.42 17.18 4.30
C SER A 114 18.94 15.74 4.23
N ILE A 115 19.80 14.80 4.61
CA ILE A 115 19.42 13.41 4.86
C ILE A 115 19.13 13.31 6.35
N LEU A 116 17.93 12.92 6.72
CA LEU A 116 17.46 12.95 8.12
C LEU A 116 17.87 11.68 8.87
N SER A 117 17.85 10.54 8.20
CA SER A 117 18.25 9.24 8.73
C SER A 117 18.61 8.30 7.55
N TRP A 118 19.04 7.11 7.90
CA TRP A 118 19.16 5.97 6.99
C TRP A 118 18.21 4.88 7.50
N GLU A 119 17.37 4.29 6.64
CA GLU A 119 16.37 3.29 7.05
C GLU A 119 17.00 2.10 7.79
N ASP A 120 18.19 1.65 7.35
CA ASP A 120 18.93 0.55 8.00
C ASP A 120 19.65 0.91 9.32
N LEU A 121 19.79 2.21 9.62
CA LEU A 121 20.42 2.68 10.86
C LEU A 121 19.41 3.28 11.84
N GLY A 122 18.16 3.33 11.45
CA GLY A 122 17.08 3.91 12.24
C GLY A 122 17.20 5.42 12.48
N GLY A 123 16.18 6.02 13.06
CA GLY A 123 16.25 7.31 13.75
C GLY A 123 17.02 7.14 15.06
N THR A 124 17.24 8.15 15.83
CA THR A 124 18.10 8.28 17.01
C THR A 124 18.10 7.15 18.08
N ASN A 125 17.66 5.94 17.75
CA ASN A 125 17.73 4.76 18.61
C ASN A 125 18.97 3.91 18.24
N PRO A 126 20.07 3.95 18.98
CA PRO A 126 21.24 3.13 18.68
C PRO A 126 20.95 1.66 18.98
N GLY A 127 20.65 0.88 17.92
CA GLY A 127 20.70 -0.58 17.97
C GLY A 127 19.39 -1.33 18.17
N GLY A 128 18.23 -0.74 17.85
CA GLY A 128 16.95 -1.45 17.84
C GLY A 128 16.22 -1.27 16.51
N GLY A 129 15.66 -2.33 15.96
CA GLY A 129 14.62 -2.26 14.93
C GLY A 129 13.40 -1.47 15.46
N THR A 130 12.46 -1.18 14.59
CA THR A 130 11.18 -0.50 14.93
C THR A 130 10.17 -1.44 15.57
N ALA A 131 10.35 -2.76 15.41
CA ALA A 131 9.44 -3.77 15.94
C ALA A 131 9.09 -3.56 17.41
N ALA A 132 7.80 -3.50 17.70
CA ALA A 132 7.30 -3.36 19.07
C ALA A 132 7.64 -4.61 19.93
N PRO A 133 7.71 -4.47 21.28
CA PRO A 133 8.08 -5.58 22.17
C PRO A 133 7.16 -6.81 22.10
N ASN A 134 5.97 -6.68 21.54
CA ASN A 134 5.00 -7.75 21.35
C ASN A 134 5.03 -8.39 19.95
N VAL A 135 6.05 -8.06 19.18
CA VAL A 135 6.46 -8.75 17.94
C VAL A 135 7.58 -9.73 18.27
N GLN A 136 7.55 -10.90 17.68
CA GLN A 136 8.60 -11.89 17.81
C GLN A 136 8.78 -12.68 16.51
N ILE A 137 9.99 -13.16 16.27
CA ILE A 137 10.23 -14.21 15.28
C ILE A 137 9.77 -15.51 15.92
N MET A 138 8.71 -16.11 15.38
CA MET A 138 8.20 -17.40 15.85
C MET A 138 9.17 -18.53 15.49
N ASP A 139 9.67 -18.51 14.26
CA ASP A 139 10.61 -19.48 13.72
C ASP A 139 11.37 -18.84 12.55
N ASP A 140 12.69 -18.92 12.56
CA ASP A 140 13.54 -18.40 11.47
C ASP A 140 13.59 -19.32 10.24
N ASP A 141 13.28 -20.62 10.43
CA ASP A 141 13.44 -21.66 9.42
C ASP A 141 12.24 -22.62 9.37
N PHE A 142 11.03 -22.12 9.58
CA PHE A 142 9.79 -22.91 9.55
C PHE A 142 9.68 -23.67 8.23
N TYR A 143 9.61 -25.02 8.33
CA TYR A 143 9.63 -25.88 7.15
C TYR A 143 8.29 -25.89 6.41
N ILE A 144 8.34 -25.71 5.10
CA ILE A 144 7.24 -25.77 4.15
C ILE A 144 7.30 -27.07 3.37
N PRO A 145 6.61 -28.13 3.79
CA PRO A 145 6.67 -29.43 3.13
C PRO A 145 6.17 -29.39 1.67
N GLN A 146 5.20 -28.55 1.37
CA GLN A 146 4.63 -28.40 0.03
C GLN A 146 5.63 -27.89 -1.01
N LEU A 147 6.58 -27.08 -0.58
CA LEU A 147 7.59 -26.45 -1.44
C LEU A 147 9.01 -27.00 -1.20
N ASN A 148 9.18 -27.85 -0.16
CA ASN A 148 10.49 -28.31 0.31
C ASN A 148 11.47 -27.14 0.55
N ARG A 149 11.02 -26.14 1.30
CA ARG A 149 11.74 -24.90 1.62
C ARG A 149 11.52 -24.54 3.08
N THR A 150 12.29 -23.60 3.59
CA THR A 150 12.05 -22.98 4.91
C THR A 150 11.65 -21.53 4.75
N ARG A 151 11.05 -20.98 5.82
CA ARG A 151 10.57 -19.61 5.83
C ARG A 151 10.61 -19.03 7.26
N ARG A 152 11.06 -17.80 7.39
CA ARG A 152 10.87 -17.06 8.63
C ARG A 152 9.41 -16.72 8.81
N ILE A 153 8.91 -16.93 10.02
CA ILE A 153 7.55 -16.59 10.44
C ILE A 153 7.62 -15.60 11.59
N TRP A 154 7.00 -14.46 11.39
CA TRP A 154 6.80 -13.43 12.40
C TRP A 154 5.47 -13.62 13.10
N LEU A 155 5.41 -13.16 14.34
CA LEU A 155 4.19 -13.18 15.13
C LEU A 155 4.06 -11.88 15.92
N TYR A 156 2.98 -11.16 15.65
CA TYR A 156 2.50 -10.08 16.51
C TYR A 156 1.41 -10.64 17.43
N LEU A 157 1.51 -10.36 18.71
CA LEU A 157 0.52 -10.71 19.73
C LEU A 157 -0.10 -9.44 20.31
N PRO A 158 -1.44 -9.38 20.50
CA PRO A 158 -2.07 -8.20 21.09
C PRO A 158 -1.47 -7.81 22.45
N PRO A 159 -1.46 -6.52 22.86
CA PRO A 159 -0.82 -6.07 24.09
C PRO A 159 -1.27 -6.78 25.35
N ASP A 160 -2.53 -7.24 25.42
CA ASP A 160 -3.06 -7.97 26.55
C ASP A 160 -2.89 -9.51 26.44
N TYR A 161 -2.22 -10.01 25.40
CA TYR A 161 -2.09 -11.46 25.19
C TYR A 161 -1.50 -12.18 26.41
N ALA A 162 -0.45 -11.63 27.03
CA ALA A 162 0.19 -12.27 28.20
C ALA A 162 -0.65 -12.22 29.49
N THR A 163 -1.59 -11.30 29.58
CA THR A 163 -2.36 -11.01 30.82
C THR A 163 -3.83 -11.42 30.76
N SER A 164 -4.34 -11.73 29.56
CA SER A 164 -5.71 -12.15 29.34
C SER A 164 -5.83 -13.63 29.02
N THR A 165 -7.06 -14.15 29.04
CA THR A 165 -7.41 -15.50 28.57
C THR A 165 -8.19 -15.47 27.26
N LYS A 166 -8.22 -14.31 26.60
CA LYS A 166 -8.92 -14.12 25.33
C LYS A 166 -8.37 -15.03 24.24
N HIS A 167 -9.23 -15.37 23.30
CA HIS A 167 -8.87 -15.95 22.01
C HIS A 167 -9.07 -14.88 20.94
N TYR A 168 -8.15 -14.80 19.99
CA TYR A 168 -8.06 -13.70 19.04
C TYR A 168 -8.31 -14.15 17.61
N PRO A 169 -8.90 -13.30 16.76
CA PRO A 169 -8.85 -13.50 15.31
C PRO A 169 -7.40 -13.53 14.81
N VAL A 170 -7.20 -14.10 13.63
CA VAL A 170 -5.86 -14.23 13.04
C VAL A 170 -5.85 -13.62 11.65
N LEU A 171 -4.87 -12.77 11.39
CA LEU A 171 -4.56 -12.23 10.07
C LEU A 171 -3.22 -12.79 9.59
N TYR A 172 -3.23 -13.55 8.48
CA TYR A 172 -2.03 -14.00 7.79
C TYR A 172 -1.62 -12.92 6.79
N MET A 173 -0.38 -12.47 6.87
CA MET A 173 0.13 -11.42 5.99
C MET A 173 1.36 -11.89 5.23
N HIS A 174 1.37 -11.57 3.94
CA HIS A 174 2.49 -11.84 3.03
C HIS A 174 3.61 -10.80 3.22
N ASP A 175 4.81 -11.14 2.72
CA ASP A 175 5.99 -10.27 2.81
C ASP A 175 6.35 -9.88 4.26
N GLY A 176 6.39 -10.88 5.15
CA GLY A 176 6.54 -10.73 6.61
C GLY A 176 7.71 -9.85 7.02
N GLN A 177 8.80 -9.85 6.27
CA GLN A 177 9.99 -9.01 6.49
C GLN A 177 9.71 -7.50 6.40
N ASN A 178 8.58 -7.08 5.78
CA ASN A 178 8.23 -5.68 5.61
C ASN A 178 7.16 -5.19 6.61
N LEU A 179 6.68 -6.04 7.52
CA LEU A 179 5.48 -5.74 8.29
C LEU A 179 5.74 -4.99 9.60
N PHE A 180 6.82 -5.35 10.32
CA PHE A 180 7.01 -5.03 11.74
C PHE A 180 8.35 -4.38 12.07
N ASP A 181 9.30 -4.33 11.14
CA ASP A 181 10.64 -3.85 11.44
C ASP A 181 11.29 -3.22 10.21
N ALA A 182 11.53 -1.93 10.28
CA ALA A 182 12.23 -1.20 9.22
C ALA A 182 13.62 -1.77 8.93
N ALA A 183 14.27 -2.41 9.92
CA ALA A 183 15.59 -3.03 9.75
C ALA A 183 15.58 -4.28 8.85
N THR A 184 14.45 -4.93 8.69
CA THR A 184 14.29 -6.12 7.84
C THR A 184 13.57 -5.82 6.54
N SER A 185 12.92 -4.67 6.43
CA SER A 185 12.09 -4.32 5.28
C SER A 185 12.93 -4.01 4.05
N PHE A 186 12.40 -4.35 2.87
CA PHE A 186 13.08 -4.13 1.58
C PHE A 186 12.89 -2.71 1.04
N SER A 187 11.70 -2.13 1.19
CA SER A 187 11.34 -0.83 0.59
C SER A 187 10.51 0.05 1.53
N GLY A 188 10.63 -0.17 2.82
CA GLY A 188 9.83 0.48 3.84
C GLY A 188 9.00 -0.52 4.63
N GLU A 189 8.50 -0.08 5.75
CA GLU A 189 7.74 -0.88 6.70
C GLU A 189 6.25 -0.57 6.58
N TRP A 190 5.41 -1.57 6.89
CA TRP A 190 3.95 -1.39 6.96
C TRP A 190 3.47 -0.86 8.32
N GLU A 191 4.35 -0.80 9.31
CA GLU A 191 4.03 -0.32 10.67
C GLU A 191 2.78 -1.03 11.24
N VAL A 192 2.69 -2.35 11.03
CA VAL A 192 1.50 -3.14 11.40
C VAL A 192 1.32 -3.22 12.90
N ASP A 193 2.39 -3.39 13.65
CA ASP A 193 2.38 -3.50 15.11
C ASP A 193 2.12 -2.17 15.79
N GLU A 194 2.68 -1.05 15.29
CA GLU A 194 2.36 0.29 15.77
C GLU A 194 0.87 0.57 15.58
N SER A 195 0.37 0.34 14.37
CA SER A 195 -1.05 0.54 14.02
C SER A 195 -1.98 -0.28 14.92
N LEU A 196 -1.69 -1.56 15.12
CA LEU A 196 -2.52 -2.43 15.95
C LEU A 196 -2.41 -2.11 17.44
N ASN A 197 -1.23 -1.69 17.92
CA ASN A 197 -1.05 -1.22 19.30
C ASN A 197 -1.83 0.06 19.56
N ASP A 198 -1.84 0.99 18.60
CA ASP A 198 -2.61 2.23 18.69
C ASP A 198 -4.12 1.97 18.67
N LEU A 199 -4.61 1.11 17.77
CA LEU A 199 -6.01 0.69 17.74
C LEU A 199 -6.41 -0.04 19.02
N PHE A 200 -5.56 -0.92 19.53
CA PHE A 200 -5.80 -1.59 20.80
C PHE A 200 -5.93 -0.60 21.96
N ALA A 201 -5.07 0.42 22.01
CA ALA A 201 -5.15 1.48 23.03
C ALA A 201 -6.44 2.31 22.92
N GLN A 202 -7.06 2.35 21.73
CA GLN A 202 -8.35 2.99 21.47
C GLN A 202 -9.55 2.06 21.73
N GLY A 203 -9.31 0.81 22.09
CA GLY A 203 -10.36 -0.13 22.51
C GLY A 203 -10.66 -1.26 21.53
N ASP A 204 -9.81 -1.45 20.50
CA ASP A 204 -9.89 -2.63 19.64
C ASP A 204 -9.74 -3.92 20.44
N TYR A 205 -10.38 -4.99 19.97
CA TYR A 205 -10.35 -6.28 20.63
C TYR A 205 -8.96 -6.94 20.62
N GLY A 206 -8.17 -6.68 19.59
CA GLY A 206 -6.90 -7.30 19.30
C GLY A 206 -7.01 -8.43 18.27
N CYS A 207 -5.93 -8.61 17.52
CA CYS A 207 -5.75 -9.62 16.48
C CYS A 207 -4.33 -10.19 16.56
N ILE A 208 -4.16 -11.50 16.37
CA ILE A 208 -2.85 -12.11 16.14
C ILE A 208 -2.52 -11.89 14.67
N VAL A 209 -1.32 -11.36 14.37
CA VAL A 209 -0.82 -11.30 12.99
C VAL A 209 0.31 -12.30 12.81
N VAL A 210 0.20 -13.11 11.75
CA VAL A 210 1.21 -14.07 11.32
C VAL A 210 1.84 -13.55 10.04
N GLY A 211 3.02 -12.96 10.15
CA GLY A 211 3.80 -12.47 9.02
C GLY A 211 4.65 -13.59 8.41
N ILE A 212 4.53 -13.80 7.11
CA ILE A 212 5.25 -14.85 6.38
C ILE A 212 6.22 -14.16 5.44
N ASP A 213 7.54 -14.29 5.69
CA ASP A 213 8.55 -13.77 4.76
C ASP A 213 8.32 -14.29 3.35
N ASN A 214 8.63 -13.51 2.35
CA ASN A 214 8.57 -14.02 0.99
C ASN A 214 9.76 -14.94 0.65
N GLY A 215 9.65 -15.66 -0.46
CA GLY A 215 10.64 -16.60 -0.93
C GLY A 215 11.88 -15.99 -1.60
N GLY A 216 12.08 -14.66 -1.51
CA GLY A 216 13.13 -14.00 -2.26
C GLY A 216 12.96 -14.22 -3.76
N GLN A 217 13.90 -14.91 -4.40
CA GLN A 217 13.81 -15.24 -5.83
C GLN A 217 12.59 -16.09 -6.21
N TYR A 218 11.98 -16.78 -5.27
CA TYR A 218 10.78 -17.61 -5.50
C TYR A 218 9.47 -16.85 -5.26
N ARG A 219 9.52 -15.58 -4.86
CA ARG A 219 8.32 -14.79 -4.50
C ARG A 219 7.27 -14.78 -5.60
N LEU A 220 7.68 -14.60 -6.86
CA LEU A 220 6.74 -14.56 -7.97
C LEU A 220 6.12 -15.94 -8.25
N ASP A 221 6.90 -17.01 -8.09
CA ASP A 221 6.41 -18.39 -8.25
C ASP A 221 5.39 -18.72 -7.16
N GLU A 222 5.72 -18.43 -5.90
CA GLU A 222 4.90 -18.76 -4.73
C GLU A 222 3.65 -17.88 -4.59
N TYR A 223 3.64 -16.66 -5.13
CA TYR A 223 2.52 -15.73 -4.98
C TYR A 223 1.54 -15.74 -6.16
N SER A 224 1.68 -16.67 -7.08
CA SER A 224 0.72 -16.87 -8.17
C SER A 224 0.50 -18.36 -8.46
N PRO A 225 -0.76 -18.84 -8.49
CA PRO A 225 -1.06 -20.18 -9.01
C PRO A 225 -0.94 -20.26 -10.53
N TRP A 226 -0.91 -19.09 -11.21
CA TRP A 226 -0.81 -19.00 -12.67
C TRP A 226 0.62 -18.69 -13.10
N VAL A 227 1.03 -19.32 -14.21
CA VAL A 227 2.35 -19.09 -14.82
C VAL A 227 2.28 -17.89 -15.76
N ASN A 228 3.17 -16.93 -15.54
CA ASN A 228 3.46 -15.86 -16.48
C ASN A 228 4.69 -16.24 -17.32
N PRO A 229 4.63 -16.26 -18.66
CA PRO A 229 5.73 -16.73 -19.50
C PRO A 229 7.02 -15.90 -19.39
N ASN A 230 6.93 -14.67 -18.87
CA ASN A 230 8.09 -13.78 -18.73
C ASN A 230 8.62 -13.69 -17.30
N TYR A 231 7.80 -14.02 -16.29
CA TYR A 231 8.11 -13.72 -14.88
C TYR A 231 8.03 -14.93 -13.95
N GLY A 232 7.62 -16.11 -14.42
CA GLY A 232 7.45 -17.30 -13.58
C GLY A 232 6.03 -17.42 -13.02
N GLY A 233 5.88 -17.92 -11.82
CA GLY A 233 4.57 -18.24 -11.21
C GLY A 233 4.30 -19.75 -11.20
N GLY A 234 3.12 -20.13 -10.69
CA GLY A 234 2.62 -21.52 -10.76
C GLY A 234 2.81 -22.36 -9.50
N GLN A 235 3.31 -21.75 -8.38
CA GLN A 235 3.43 -22.45 -7.09
C GLN A 235 2.51 -21.84 -6.00
N GLY A 236 1.58 -20.98 -6.39
CA GLY A 236 0.67 -20.33 -5.46
C GLY A 236 -0.30 -21.30 -4.78
N GLU A 237 -0.65 -22.40 -5.43
CA GLU A 237 -1.49 -23.45 -4.85
C GLU A 237 -0.74 -24.17 -3.72
N GLU A 238 0.51 -24.58 -3.93
CA GLU A 238 1.34 -25.21 -2.91
C GLU A 238 1.64 -24.27 -1.74
N TYR A 239 1.86 -22.98 -2.03
CA TYR A 239 2.08 -21.99 -0.98
C TYR A 239 0.79 -21.73 -0.17
N LEU A 240 -0.37 -21.67 -0.80
CA LEU A 240 -1.64 -21.59 -0.09
C LEU A 240 -1.91 -22.85 0.73
N ASP A 241 -1.62 -24.04 0.19
CA ASP A 241 -1.74 -25.29 0.91
C ASP A 241 -0.83 -25.33 2.15
N PHE A 242 0.37 -24.78 2.06
CA PHE A 242 1.23 -24.57 3.22
C PHE A 242 0.55 -23.72 4.29
N ILE A 243 0.02 -22.57 3.94
CA ILE A 243 -0.64 -21.68 4.91
C ILE A 243 -1.79 -22.42 5.60
N VAL A 244 -2.61 -23.11 4.84
CA VAL A 244 -3.85 -23.71 5.32
C VAL A 244 -3.63 -25.02 6.06
N ASN A 245 -2.77 -25.90 5.56
CA ASN A 245 -2.65 -27.28 6.05
C ASN A 245 -1.39 -27.51 6.90
N THR A 246 -0.47 -26.53 6.95
CA THR A 246 0.75 -26.65 7.77
C THR A 246 0.84 -25.51 8.80
N LEU A 247 0.86 -24.26 8.35
CA LEU A 247 1.10 -23.12 9.24
C LEU A 247 -0.11 -22.81 10.12
N LYS A 248 -1.32 -22.72 9.56
CA LYS A 248 -2.54 -22.44 10.35
C LYS A 248 -2.81 -23.47 11.45
N PRO A 249 -2.74 -24.80 11.22
CA PRO A 249 -2.86 -25.77 12.28
C PRO A 249 -1.80 -25.63 13.38
N HIS A 250 -0.56 -25.26 13.01
CA HIS A 250 0.49 -24.97 13.97
C HIS A 250 0.13 -23.75 14.84
N ILE A 251 -0.32 -22.67 14.23
CA ILE A 251 -0.74 -21.45 14.94
C ILE A 251 -1.91 -21.74 15.88
N ASP A 252 -2.93 -22.41 15.38
CA ASP A 252 -4.14 -22.73 16.18
C ASP A 252 -3.85 -23.67 17.35
N ALA A 253 -2.87 -24.56 17.23
CA ALA A 253 -2.48 -25.48 18.28
C ALA A 253 -1.62 -24.82 19.38
N ASN A 254 -0.87 -23.78 19.05
CA ASN A 254 0.12 -23.19 19.97
C ASN A 254 -0.28 -21.81 20.51
N TYR A 255 -1.27 -21.15 19.91
CA TYR A 255 -1.71 -19.81 20.30
C TYR A 255 -3.22 -19.77 20.53
N ARG A 256 -3.67 -18.79 21.32
CA ARG A 256 -5.10 -18.62 21.64
C ARG A 256 -5.83 -17.94 20.47
N THR A 257 -6.12 -18.71 19.44
CA THR A 257 -6.81 -18.26 18.25
C THR A 257 -8.32 -18.50 18.32
N LEU A 258 -9.07 -17.77 17.51
CA LEU A 258 -10.41 -18.08 17.06
C LEU A 258 -10.29 -18.77 15.69
N PRO A 259 -10.24 -20.14 15.62
CA PRO A 259 -9.77 -20.83 14.43
C PRO A 259 -10.77 -20.84 13.25
N GLY A 260 -12.01 -20.40 13.50
CA GLY A 260 -13.08 -20.42 12.50
C GLY A 260 -12.87 -19.38 11.39
N ARG A 261 -13.40 -19.69 10.21
CA ARG A 261 -13.26 -18.83 9.02
C ARG A 261 -13.64 -17.37 9.25
N LEU A 262 -14.67 -17.09 10.06
CA LEU A 262 -15.14 -15.73 10.32
C LEU A 262 -14.13 -14.88 11.11
N SER A 263 -13.14 -15.51 11.71
CA SER A 263 -12.07 -14.86 12.48
C SER A 263 -10.71 -15.02 11.79
N THR A 264 -10.66 -15.51 10.55
CA THR A 264 -9.41 -15.75 9.81
C THR A 264 -9.38 -14.86 8.57
N GLY A 265 -8.32 -14.06 8.46
CA GLY A 265 -8.06 -13.17 7.32
C GLY A 265 -6.72 -13.45 6.66
N ILE A 266 -6.57 -12.97 5.43
CA ILE A 266 -5.33 -12.98 4.66
C ILE A 266 -5.14 -11.63 3.97
N MET A 267 -3.91 -11.12 3.92
CA MET A 267 -3.64 -9.79 3.37
C MET A 267 -2.25 -9.71 2.75
N GLY A 268 -2.12 -8.88 1.75
CA GLY A 268 -0.84 -8.51 1.16
C GLY A 268 -0.98 -7.51 0.02
N SER A 269 0.16 -7.02 -0.45
CA SER A 269 0.23 -6.06 -1.56
C SER A 269 0.81 -6.68 -2.83
N SER A 270 0.51 -6.05 -3.95
CA SER A 270 1.09 -6.43 -5.25
C SER A 270 0.79 -7.90 -5.58
N MET A 271 1.81 -8.74 -5.72
CA MET A 271 1.65 -10.19 -5.86
C MET A 271 1.00 -10.84 -4.62
N GLY A 272 1.26 -10.30 -3.41
CA GLY A 272 0.57 -10.73 -2.19
C GLY A 272 -0.93 -10.41 -2.21
N GLY A 273 -1.33 -9.29 -2.84
CA GLY A 273 -2.73 -8.95 -3.09
C GLY A 273 -3.40 -9.92 -4.08
N LEU A 274 -2.70 -10.31 -5.14
CA LEU A 274 -3.15 -11.34 -6.07
C LEU A 274 -3.40 -12.66 -5.34
N LEU A 275 -2.44 -13.10 -4.53
CA LEU A 275 -2.57 -14.36 -3.78
C LEU A 275 -3.64 -14.28 -2.68
N SER A 276 -3.82 -13.14 -2.02
CA SER A 276 -4.88 -12.95 -1.02
C SER A 276 -6.27 -13.08 -1.64
N MET A 277 -6.46 -12.57 -2.85
CA MET A 277 -7.70 -12.76 -3.61
C MET A 277 -7.91 -14.24 -3.97
N TYR A 278 -6.86 -14.90 -4.49
CA TYR A 278 -6.90 -16.32 -4.83
C TYR A 278 -7.26 -17.17 -3.61
N ALA A 279 -6.58 -16.93 -2.48
CA ALA A 279 -6.82 -17.64 -1.23
C ALA A 279 -8.27 -17.51 -0.73
N LEU A 280 -8.83 -16.29 -0.79
CA LEU A 280 -10.22 -16.08 -0.40
C LEU A 280 -11.18 -16.83 -1.32
N ALA A 281 -10.95 -16.86 -2.64
CA ALA A 281 -11.83 -17.55 -3.58
C ALA A 281 -11.72 -19.07 -3.44
N GLU A 282 -10.51 -19.60 -3.36
CA GLU A 282 -10.22 -21.03 -3.35
C GLU A 282 -10.53 -21.69 -2.00
N ARG A 283 -10.22 -21.00 -0.88
CA ARG A 283 -10.31 -21.54 0.47
C ARG A 283 -11.32 -20.76 1.34
N GLN A 284 -12.55 -20.59 0.84
CA GLN A 284 -13.65 -19.98 1.57
C GLN A 284 -14.05 -20.74 2.85
N ASP A 285 -13.65 -22.00 2.98
CA ASP A 285 -13.77 -22.78 4.20
C ASP A 285 -12.83 -22.28 5.33
N VAL A 286 -11.74 -21.62 4.98
CA VAL A 286 -10.72 -21.12 5.91
C VAL A 286 -10.77 -19.61 6.06
N PHE A 287 -10.86 -18.87 4.95
CA PHE A 287 -10.81 -17.41 4.95
C PHE A 287 -12.19 -16.80 4.67
N SER A 288 -12.52 -15.78 5.44
CA SER A 288 -13.69 -14.92 5.16
C SER A 288 -13.29 -13.46 4.94
N LYS A 289 -12.01 -13.12 5.15
CA LYS A 289 -11.51 -11.77 5.11
C LYS A 289 -10.28 -11.71 4.23
N ALA A 290 -10.24 -10.73 3.30
CA ALA A 290 -9.07 -10.50 2.46
C ALA A 290 -8.77 -9.01 2.32
N GLY A 291 -7.51 -8.62 2.59
CA GLY A 291 -6.95 -7.32 2.24
C GLY A 291 -6.16 -7.44 0.94
N ILE A 292 -6.60 -6.76 -0.10
CA ILE A 292 -6.08 -6.85 -1.45
C ILE A 292 -5.53 -5.47 -1.84
N PHE A 293 -4.23 -5.27 -1.59
CA PHE A 293 -3.58 -3.97 -1.72
C PHE A 293 -2.79 -3.88 -3.02
N SER A 294 -3.09 -2.87 -3.83
CA SER A 294 -2.39 -2.60 -5.10
C SER A 294 -2.12 -3.87 -5.92
N PRO A 295 -3.12 -4.73 -6.17
CA PRO A 295 -2.90 -6.11 -6.60
C PRO A 295 -2.27 -6.20 -7.99
N ALA A 296 -1.30 -7.10 -8.15
CA ALA A 296 -0.64 -7.37 -9.42
C ALA A 296 -1.47 -8.31 -10.32
N PHE A 297 -2.74 -8.03 -10.55
CA PHE A 297 -3.61 -8.88 -11.38
C PHE A 297 -3.15 -8.95 -12.84
N TRP A 298 -2.49 -7.88 -13.33
CA TRP A 298 -1.83 -7.85 -14.65
C TRP A 298 -0.88 -9.04 -14.89
N PHE A 299 -0.30 -9.60 -13.80
CA PHE A 299 0.63 -10.73 -13.89
C PHE A 299 -0.01 -11.96 -14.53
N ALA A 300 -1.28 -12.19 -14.27
CA ALA A 300 -2.03 -13.37 -14.71
C ALA A 300 -3.13 -13.05 -15.75
N GLY A 301 -3.23 -11.81 -16.22
CA GLY A 301 -4.24 -11.36 -17.17
C GLY A 301 -5.66 -11.60 -16.67
N ASP A 302 -6.51 -12.25 -17.46
CA ASP A 302 -7.91 -12.51 -17.10
C ASP A 302 -8.12 -13.68 -16.11
N GLN A 303 -7.06 -14.40 -15.74
CA GLN A 303 -7.16 -15.57 -14.86
C GLN A 303 -7.75 -15.25 -13.48
N PRO A 304 -7.35 -14.18 -12.77
CA PRO A 304 -7.92 -13.83 -11.47
C PRO A 304 -9.43 -13.63 -11.51
N ALA A 305 -9.94 -12.87 -12.48
CA ALA A 305 -11.37 -12.63 -12.64
C ALA A 305 -12.14 -13.91 -13.01
N ASN A 306 -11.60 -14.71 -13.93
CA ASN A 306 -12.18 -15.99 -14.34
C ASN A 306 -12.24 -16.98 -13.17
N HIS A 307 -11.18 -17.06 -12.37
CA HIS A 307 -11.13 -17.92 -11.20
C HIS A 307 -12.23 -17.56 -10.21
N VAL A 308 -12.32 -16.29 -9.82
CA VAL A 308 -13.35 -15.83 -8.90
C VAL A 308 -14.77 -16.09 -9.44
N ALA A 309 -15.00 -15.85 -10.73
CA ALA A 309 -16.33 -16.08 -11.35
C ALA A 309 -16.79 -17.53 -11.26
N THR A 310 -15.85 -18.49 -11.19
CA THR A 310 -16.15 -19.93 -11.08
C THR A 310 -16.19 -20.44 -9.64
N HIS A 311 -15.94 -19.57 -8.64
CA HIS A 311 -15.96 -19.92 -7.21
C HIS A 311 -17.10 -19.17 -6.49
N PRO A 312 -18.34 -19.70 -6.54
CA PRO A 312 -19.48 -19.04 -5.93
C PRO A 312 -19.29 -18.81 -4.43
N ARG A 313 -19.81 -17.68 -3.96
CA ARG A 313 -19.79 -17.32 -2.54
C ARG A 313 -20.43 -18.42 -1.67
N GLN A 314 -19.69 -18.88 -0.67
CA GLN A 314 -20.13 -19.95 0.25
C GLN A 314 -20.63 -19.44 1.60
N GLY A 315 -20.42 -18.16 1.93
CA GLY A 315 -20.82 -17.57 3.21
C GLY A 315 -20.39 -16.12 3.35
N PRO A 316 -20.69 -15.45 4.47
CA PRO A 316 -20.30 -14.05 4.68
C PRO A 316 -18.80 -13.86 4.50
N ALA A 317 -18.42 -12.78 3.81
CA ALA A 317 -17.05 -12.42 3.57
C ALA A 317 -16.84 -10.90 3.71
N ARG A 318 -15.61 -10.46 3.88
CA ARG A 318 -15.20 -9.06 3.80
C ARG A 318 -13.94 -8.96 2.96
N VAL A 319 -13.96 -8.09 1.97
CA VAL A 319 -12.86 -7.89 1.02
C VAL A 319 -12.55 -6.41 0.92
N TYR A 320 -11.38 -6.03 1.36
CA TYR A 320 -10.90 -4.66 1.25
C TYR A 320 -9.98 -4.53 0.04
N PHE A 321 -10.40 -3.76 -0.94
CA PHE A 321 -9.62 -3.44 -2.13
C PHE A 321 -9.00 -2.07 -2.00
N LEU A 322 -7.69 -1.99 -2.19
CA LEU A 322 -6.92 -0.76 -2.19
C LEU A 322 -6.10 -0.63 -3.48
N ALA A 323 -6.13 0.54 -4.09
CA ALA A 323 -5.18 0.94 -5.13
C ALA A 323 -4.82 2.42 -4.95
N GLY A 324 -3.63 2.83 -5.34
CA GLY A 324 -3.23 4.23 -5.31
C GLY A 324 -3.66 4.99 -6.56
N GLY A 325 -4.10 6.24 -6.40
CA GLY A 325 -4.46 7.10 -7.53
C GLY A 325 -3.27 7.51 -8.40
N ASP A 326 -2.05 7.49 -7.85
CA ASP A 326 -0.80 7.72 -8.58
C ASP A 326 -0.20 6.43 -9.18
N GLU A 327 -0.86 5.27 -8.98
CA GLU A 327 -0.46 4.03 -9.64
C GLU A 327 -0.91 4.01 -11.11
N PRO A 328 -0.31 3.14 -11.96
CA PRO A 328 -0.78 2.97 -13.32
C PRO A 328 -2.26 2.57 -13.36
N ALA A 329 -3.04 3.19 -14.24
CA ALA A 329 -4.50 3.04 -14.30
C ALA A 329 -4.97 1.58 -14.46
N TYR A 330 -4.13 0.68 -14.96
CA TYR A 330 -4.48 -0.73 -15.08
C TYR A 330 -4.63 -1.40 -13.70
N VAL A 331 -3.96 -0.93 -12.66
CA VAL A 331 -4.07 -1.52 -11.30
C VAL A 331 -5.51 -1.40 -10.79
N GLU A 332 -6.08 -0.20 -10.88
CA GLU A 332 -7.49 0.03 -10.52
C GLU A 332 -8.44 -0.73 -11.47
N GLN A 333 -8.17 -0.74 -12.77
CA GLN A 333 -9.02 -1.39 -13.76
C GLN A 333 -9.10 -2.90 -13.54
N ASP A 334 -7.96 -3.56 -13.34
CA ASP A 334 -7.89 -5.00 -13.06
C ASP A 334 -8.54 -5.34 -11.73
N MET A 335 -8.34 -4.51 -10.70
CA MET A 335 -9.00 -4.65 -9.39
C MET A 335 -10.52 -4.61 -9.53
N LEU A 336 -11.05 -3.68 -10.31
CA LEU A 336 -12.50 -3.57 -10.57
C LEU A 336 -13.04 -4.73 -11.39
N GLN A 337 -12.27 -5.25 -12.35
CA GLN A 337 -12.64 -6.45 -13.13
C GLN A 337 -12.84 -7.66 -12.18
N VAL A 338 -11.89 -7.90 -11.28
CA VAL A 338 -11.97 -8.98 -10.28
C VAL A 338 -13.15 -8.75 -9.34
N ALA A 339 -13.34 -7.54 -8.85
CA ALA A 339 -14.44 -7.21 -7.94
C ALA A 339 -15.82 -7.36 -8.59
N ASN A 340 -15.95 -7.10 -9.90
CA ASN A 340 -17.17 -7.36 -10.67
C ASN A 340 -17.40 -8.87 -10.82
N ALA A 341 -16.35 -9.65 -11.08
CA ALA A 341 -16.42 -11.11 -11.11
C ALA A 341 -16.88 -11.68 -9.76
N MET A 342 -16.39 -11.13 -8.63
CA MET A 342 -16.90 -11.49 -7.30
C MET A 342 -18.40 -11.20 -7.17
N GLY A 343 -18.88 -10.07 -7.72
CA GLY A 343 -20.31 -9.76 -7.75
C GLY A 343 -21.12 -10.82 -8.51
N THR A 344 -20.61 -11.29 -9.64
CA THR A 344 -21.21 -12.38 -10.42
C THR A 344 -21.20 -13.70 -9.64
N ALA A 345 -20.15 -13.96 -8.87
CA ALA A 345 -20.04 -15.12 -7.99
C ALA A 345 -20.90 -15.02 -6.71
N GLY A 346 -21.66 -13.92 -6.52
CA GLY A 346 -22.62 -13.74 -5.43
C GLY A 346 -22.10 -12.98 -4.21
N PHE A 347 -20.88 -12.42 -4.25
CA PHE A 347 -20.40 -11.52 -3.20
C PHE A 347 -21.15 -10.18 -3.31
N SER A 348 -21.82 -9.79 -2.23
CA SER A 348 -22.56 -8.53 -2.18
C SER A 348 -21.64 -7.30 -2.20
N LEU A 349 -22.21 -6.14 -2.48
CA LEU A 349 -21.46 -4.87 -2.38
C LEU A 349 -21.05 -4.55 -0.94
N SER A 350 -21.89 -4.89 0.03
CA SER A 350 -21.61 -4.70 1.45
C SER A 350 -20.45 -5.57 1.97
N GLU A 351 -20.07 -6.60 1.22
CA GLU A 351 -18.91 -7.45 1.53
C GLU A 351 -17.60 -6.93 0.90
N LYS A 352 -17.67 -5.87 0.11
CA LYS A 352 -16.51 -5.29 -0.59
C LYS A 352 -16.36 -3.82 -0.24
N TYR A 353 -15.16 -3.43 0.12
CA TYR A 353 -14.78 -2.03 0.30
C TYR A 353 -13.74 -1.63 -0.74
N PHE A 354 -13.81 -0.41 -1.23
CA PHE A 354 -12.87 0.12 -2.22
C PHE A 354 -12.29 1.43 -1.72
N SER A 355 -10.98 1.51 -1.68
CA SER A 355 -10.22 2.72 -1.40
C SER A 355 -9.27 3.01 -2.56
N VAL A 356 -9.34 4.23 -3.11
CA VAL A 356 -8.42 4.70 -4.16
C VAL A 356 -8.01 6.14 -3.83
N PRO A 357 -7.18 6.35 -2.80
CA PRO A 357 -6.64 7.65 -2.47
C PRO A 357 -5.82 8.24 -3.62
N SER A 358 -6.07 9.51 -3.95
CA SER A 358 -5.49 10.17 -5.13
C SER A 358 -3.97 10.31 -5.11
N ASP A 359 -3.36 10.28 -3.93
CA ASP A 359 -1.91 10.40 -3.68
C ASP A 359 -1.24 9.05 -3.44
N GLY A 360 -2.02 7.96 -3.46
CA GLY A 360 -1.53 6.62 -3.19
C GLY A 360 -0.58 6.12 -4.28
N GLN A 361 0.49 5.46 -3.86
CA GLN A 361 1.55 4.94 -4.72
C GLN A 361 1.77 3.45 -4.44
N HIS A 362 2.42 2.73 -5.36
CA HIS A 362 2.79 1.32 -5.17
C HIS A 362 3.97 1.19 -4.19
N SER A 363 3.71 1.39 -2.90
CA SER A 363 4.78 1.46 -1.89
C SER A 363 4.28 1.20 -0.48
N GLU A 364 5.19 0.77 0.39
CA GLU A 364 4.93 0.38 1.76
C GLU A 364 4.35 1.53 2.59
N TRP A 365 4.82 2.78 2.42
CA TRP A 365 4.28 3.93 3.16
C TRP A 365 2.78 4.13 2.91
N PHE A 366 2.34 3.88 1.68
CA PHE A 366 0.94 4.00 1.33
C PHE A 366 0.13 2.87 1.96
N TRP A 367 0.65 1.64 1.89
CA TRP A 367 -0.02 0.49 2.48
C TRP A 367 -0.04 0.57 4.01
N ALA A 368 1.02 1.07 4.65
CA ALA A 368 1.07 1.36 6.08
C ALA A 368 -0.02 2.35 6.49
N ARG A 369 -0.16 3.46 5.76
CA ARG A 369 -1.16 4.49 6.03
C ARG A 369 -2.60 3.95 5.97
N GLU A 370 -2.88 3.08 5.00
CA GLU A 370 -4.23 2.55 4.75
C GLU A 370 -4.53 1.26 5.54
N PHE A 371 -3.52 0.65 6.13
CA PHE A 371 -3.66 -0.61 6.88
C PHE A 371 -4.65 -0.52 8.06
N PRO A 372 -4.62 0.52 8.92
CA PRO A 372 -5.56 0.62 10.04
C PRO A 372 -7.02 0.58 9.59
N ASP A 373 -7.40 1.39 8.61
CA ASP A 373 -8.77 1.44 8.08
C ASP A 373 -9.21 0.09 7.48
N ALA A 374 -8.30 -0.58 6.78
CA ALA A 374 -8.55 -1.89 6.21
C ALA A 374 -8.72 -2.97 7.28
N TYR A 375 -7.88 -2.96 8.30
CA TYR A 375 -7.99 -3.86 9.44
C TYR A 375 -9.31 -3.67 10.20
N GLU A 376 -9.63 -2.44 10.58
CA GLU A 376 -10.89 -2.14 11.27
C GLU A 376 -12.11 -2.61 10.46
N TRP A 377 -12.12 -2.34 9.14
CA TRP A 377 -13.23 -2.77 8.30
C TRP A 377 -13.30 -4.30 8.16
N LEU A 378 -12.18 -4.98 8.01
CA LEU A 378 -12.14 -6.45 7.87
C LEU A 378 -12.56 -7.13 9.17
N PHE A 379 -12.15 -6.64 10.33
CA PHE A 379 -12.34 -7.29 11.62
C PHE A 379 -13.43 -6.66 12.50
N ALA A 380 -14.18 -5.69 12.02
CA ALA A 380 -15.26 -5.04 12.76
C ALA A 380 -16.26 -6.00 13.45
N ASP A 381 -16.42 -7.21 12.90
CA ASP A 381 -17.30 -8.24 13.48
C ASP A 381 -16.56 -9.28 14.35
N ALA A 382 -15.22 -9.28 14.33
CA ALA A 382 -14.41 -10.25 15.05
C ALA A 382 -14.28 -9.89 16.54
N ALA A 383 -14.38 -8.62 16.87
CA ALA A 383 -14.59 -8.20 18.24
C ALA A 383 -15.91 -8.78 18.71
N THR A 384 -15.89 -9.61 19.70
CA THR A 384 -17.07 -10.14 20.39
C THR A 384 -17.91 -9.01 20.95
N SER A 385 -18.45 -8.25 20.07
CA SER A 385 -19.48 -7.29 20.37
C SER A 385 -20.69 -8.11 20.79
N THR A 386 -21.04 -8.04 22.05
CA THR A 386 -22.40 -8.33 22.49
C THR A 386 -23.40 -7.37 21.82
N THR A 387 -22.92 -6.40 21.07
CA THR A 387 -23.66 -5.54 20.17
C THR A 387 -23.27 -5.94 18.75
N PRO A 388 -24.20 -6.41 17.88
CA PRO A 388 -23.89 -6.63 16.48
C PRO A 388 -23.33 -5.32 15.91
N PRO A 389 -22.27 -5.37 15.05
CA PRO A 389 -21.84 -4.19 14.34
C PRO A 389 -23.06 -3.60 13.67
N LYS A 390 -23.27 -2.30 13.85
CA LYS A 390 -24.31 -1.58 13.14
C LYS A 390 -24.04 -1.84 11.66
N ALA A 391 -24.82 -2.73 11.05
CA ALA A 391 -24.75 -2.97 9.62
C ALA A 391 -24.64 -1.61 8.95
N LEU A 392 -23.73 -1.46 7.99
CA LEU A 392 -23.75 -0.26 7.14
C LEU A 392 -25.20 -0.12 6.69
N ALA A 393 -25.94 0.78 7.32
CA ALA A 393 -27.36 0.89 7.06
C ALA A 393 -27.45 1.31 5.59
N ASP A 394 -28.13 0.51 4.78
CA ASP A 394 -28.34 0.81 3.39
C ASP A 394 -29.03 2.17 3.32
N LEU A 395 -28.47 3.08 2.52
CA LEU A 395 -29.18 4.31 2.18
C LEU A 395 -30.24 3.98 1.15
N ASP A 396 -31.47 4.27 1.47
CA ASP A 396 -32.55 4.27 0.48
C ASP A 396 -32.42 5.52 -0.40
N VAL A 397 -31.97 5.36 -1.62
CA VAL A 397 -31.79 6.43 -2.60
C VAL A 397 -33.04 6.48 -3.51
N PHE A 398 -33.71 7.64 -3.56
CA PHE A 398 -34.94 7.82 -4.35
C PHE A 398 -35.04 9.24 -4.96
N PRO A 399 -35.72 9.38 -6.15
CA PRO A 399 -36.15 8.30 -7.03
C PRO A 399 -34.97 7.52 -7.59
N ASN A 400 -35.15 6.23 -7.80
CA ASN A 400 -34.10 5.39 -8.35
C ASN A 400 -34.73 4.38 -9.34
N PRO A 401 -34.55 4.52 -10.66
CA PRO A 401 -33.63 5.45 -11.35
C PRO A 401 -33.96 6.94 -11.19
N ALA A 402 -32.91 7.75 -11.15
CA ALA A 402 -33.00 9.21 -11.06
C ALA A 402 -32.88 9.88 -12.43
N SER A 403 -33.59 11.00 -12.64
CA SER A 403 -33.42 11.84 -13.83
C SER A 403 -32.55 13.08 -13.57
N THR A 404 -32.80 13.81 -12.51
CA THR A 404 -32.14 15.08 -12.21
C THR A 404 -31.73 15.25 -10.75
N TRP A 405 -32.54 14.72 -9.83
CA TRP A 405 -32.34 14.85 -8.40
C TRP A 405 -32.55 13.53 -7.70
N VAL A 406 -31.80 13.32 -6.62
CA VAL A 406 -32.00 12.23 -5.68
C VAL A 406 -32.08 12.75 -4.26
N ARG A 407 -32.71 11.97 -3.41
CA ARG A 407 -32.66 12.08 -1.96
C ARG A 407 -32.28 10.73 -1.38
N PHE A 408 -31.88 10.70 -0.14
CA PHE A 408 -31.62 9.46 0.56
C PHE A 408 -32.19 9.51 1.99
N THR A 409 -32.49 8.34 2.53
CA THR A 409 -32.87 8.09 3.92
C THR A 409 -32.04 6.95 4.47
N GLY A 410 -32.19 6.62 5.74
CA GLY A 410 -31.41 5.56 6.41
C GLY A 410 -30.42 6.10 7.43
N LEU A 411 -30.37 7.42 7.63
CA LEU A 411 -29.67 8.10 8.70
C LEU A 411 -30.66 8.77 9.63
N GLU A 412 -30.39 8.80 10.93
CA GLU A 412 -31.26 9.43 11.94
C GLU A 412 -30.64 10.74 12.45
N SER A 413 -30.35 11.69 11.57
CA SER A 413 -29.70 12.93 11.99
C SER A 413 -30.37 14.18 11.48
N SER A 414 -30.39 15.19 12.33
CA SER A 414 -30.77 16.59 11.98
C SER A 414 -29.54 17.43 11.62
N GLN A 415 -28.35 16.86 11.57
CA GLN A 415 -27.08 17.55 11.32
C GLN A 415 -26.71 17.54 9.83
N THR A 416 -25.72 18.37 9.48
CA THR A 416 -25.10 18.35 8.17
C THR A 416 -24.38 17.00 7.95
N LEU A 417 -24.62 16.37 6.80
CA LEU A 417 -24.09 15.09 6.39
C LEU A 417 -23.04 15.33 5.29
N ASP A 418 -21.90 14.67 5.41
CA ASP A 418 -20.96 14.54 4.28
C ASP A 418 -21.51 13.50 3.31
N PHE A 419 -21.45 13.76 2.00
CA PHE A 419 -21.81 12.76 1.01
C PHE A 419 -20.84 12.73 -0.16
N GLN A 420 -20.71 11.55 -0.77
CA GLN A 420 -19.94 11.32 -1.98
C GLN A 420 -20.80 10.58 -3.01
N ILE A 421 -20.70 10.97 -4.29
CA ILE A 421 -21.21 10.19 -5.41
C ILE A 421 -19.99 9.57 -6.10
N ILE A 422 -19.99 8.24 -6.19
CA ILE A 422 -18.87 7.43 -6.67
C ILE A 422 -19.33 6.66 -7.90
N SER A 423 -18.52 6.65 -8.95
CA SER A 423 -18.75 5.80 -10.11
C SER A 423 -18.62 4.32 -9.74
N THR A 424 -19.09 3.43 -10.62
CA THR A 424 -18.86 1.98 -10.47
C THR A 424 -17.37 1.61 -10.53
N GLN A 425 -16.52 2.57 -10.93
CA GLN A 425 -15.07 2.46 -10.97
C GLN A 425 -14.39 3.05 -9.71
N GLY A 426 -15.15 3.34 -8.64
CA GLY A 426 -14.60 3.90 -7.40
C GLY A 426 -14.24 5.38 -7.43
N ARG A 427 -14.28 6.03 -8.63
CA ARG A 427 -13.94 7.44 -8.76
C ARG A 427 -14.97 8.32 -8.08
N VAL A 428 -14.54 9.16 -7.15
CA VAL A 428 -15.40 10.19 -6.55
C VAL A 428 -15.71 11.24 -7.62
N LEU A 429 -16.98 11.31 -8.00
CA LEU A 429 -17.51 12.28 -8.97
C LEU A 429 -18.02 13.54 -8.30
N ARG A 430 -18.40 13.42 -7.03
CA ARG A 430 -18.85 14.53 -6.19
C ARG A 430 -18.54 14.24 -4.74
N ASP A 431 -18.00 15.23 -4.05
CA ASP A 431 -17.79 15.25 -2.60
C ASP A 431 -18.36 16.57 -2.08
N SER A 432 -19.29 16.52 -1.14
CA SER A 432 -19.98 17.69 -0.63
C SER A 432 -20.75 17.36 0.65
N SER A 433 -21.42 18.38 1.20
CA SER A 433 -22.28 18.22 2.37
C SER A 433 -23.73 18.56 2.02
N THR A 434 -24.67 17.95 2.72
CA THR A 434 -26.13 18.17 2.59
C THR A 434 -26.83 17.98 3.94
N HIS A 435 -28.11 18.25 4.00
CA HIS A 435 -28.97 17.89 5.15
C HIS A 435 -29.85 16.70 4.77
N LEU A 436 -30.22 15.91 5.75
CA LEU A 436 -31.10 14.77 5.53
C LEU A 436 -32.41 15.19 4.86
N GLY A 437 -32.77 14.53 3.76
CA GLY A 437 -33.97 14.82 2.98
C GLY A 437 -33.81 15.93 1.95
N GLU A 438 -32.70 16.66 1.89
CA GLU A 438 -32.42 17.60 0.79
C GLU A 438 -32.15 16.86 -0.51
N ALA A 439 -32.48 17.54 -1.62
CA ALA A 439 -32.31 16.99 -2.95
C ALA A 439 -30.87 17.23 -3.47
N ILE A 440 -30.19 16.19 -3.87
CA ILE A 440 -28.88 16.27 -4.49
C ILE A 440 -29.04 16.24 -6.01
N TRP A 441 -28.46 17.24 -6.66
CA TRP A 441 -28.45 17.31 -8.13
C TRP A 441 -27.56 16.22 -8.73
N VAL A 442 -28.09 15.46 -9.67
CA VAL A 442 -27.38 14.39 -10.39
C VAL A 442 -27.56 14.49 -11.92
N GLY A 443 -28.18 15.57 -12.39
CA GLY A 443 -28.53 15.76 -13.80
C GLY A 443 -27.32 15.90 -14.73
N ASP A 444 -26.14 16.20 -14.22
CA ASP A 444 -24.86 16.31 -14.92
C ASP A 444 -24.09 14.98 -15.01
N LEU A 445 -24.50 13.97 -14.24
CA LEU A 445 -23.85 12.64 -14.32
C LEU A 445 -24.25 11.95 -15.62
N PRO A 446 -23.39 11.15 -16.23
CA PRO A 446 -23.76 10.31 -17.37
C PRO A 446 -24.82 9.27 -16.96
N LYS A 447 -25.51 8.67 -17.93
CA LYS A 447 -26.39 7.52 -17.65
C LYS A 447 -25.56 6.33 -17.18
N GLY A 448 -25.96 5.70 -16.07
CA GLY A 448 -25.25 4.58 -15.53
C GLY A 448 -25.60 4.28 -14.07
N VAL A 449 -24.82 3.39 -13.48
CA VAL A 449 -24.91 3.03 -12.07
C VAL A 449 -23.81 3.76 -11.30
N PHE A 450 -24.18 4.31 -10.14
CA PHE A 450 -23.29 5.00 -9.21
C PHE A 450 -23.59 4.54 -7.80
N PHE A 451 -22.74 4.92 -6.86
CA PHE A 451 -22.97 4.76 -5.43
C PHE A 451 -23.03 6.13 -4.77
N LEU A 452 -24.00 6.30 -3.90
CA LEU A 452 -24.09 7.44 -2.99
C LEU A 452 -23.65 6.97 -1.61
N LYS A 453 -22.57 7.55 -1.10
CA LYS A 453 -22.14 7.37 0.30
C LYS A 453 -22.57 8.60 1.08
N ALA A 454 -23.04 8.43 2.32
CA ALA A 454 -23.27 9.55 3.23
C ALA A 454 -22.92 9.17 4.67
N ARG A 455 -22.49 10.14 5.45
CA ARG A 455 -22.20 9.98 6.88
C ARG A 455 -22.51 11.25 7.67
N GLU A 456 -22.74 11.10 8.94
CA GLU A 456 -22.63 12.22 9.89
C GLU A 456 -21.15 12.60 10.04
N LYS A 457 -20.87 13.88 10.35
CA LYS A 457 -19.48 14.36 10.48
C LYS A 457 -18.73 13.54 11.55
N GLY A 458 -17.68 12.82 11.11
CA GLY A 458 -16.89 11.92 11.97
C GLY A 458 -17.54 10.56 12.23
N GLY A 459 -18.68 10.24 11.60
CA GLY A 459 -19.37 8.95 11.70
C GLY A 459 -19.00 7.98 10.58
N ALA A 460 -19.51 6.74 10.69
CA ALA A 460 -19.36 5.71 9.68
C ALA A 460 -20.08 6.07 8.37
N TRP A 461 -19.52 5.67 7.24
CA TRP A 461 -20.15 5.81 5.94
C TRP A 461 -21.31 4.82 5.77
N HIS A 462 -22.40 5.30 5.20
CA HIS A 462 -23.53 4.52 4.72
C HIS A 462 -23.54 4.58 3.20
N ILE A 463 -24.01 3.53 2.52
CA ILE A 463 -23.96 3.44 1.06
C ILE A 463 -25.32 3.07 0.47
N GLY A 464 -25.65 3.68 -0.65
CA GLY A 464 -26.83 3.36 -1.44
C GLY A 464 -26.51 3.33 -2.93
N ARG A 465 -27.23 2.48 -3.68
CA ARG A 465 -27.08 2.41 -5.13
C ARG A 465 -27.88 3.55 -5.78
N LEU A 466 -27.27 4.25 -6.71
CA LEU A 466 -27.88 5.30 -7.53
C LEU A 466 -27.85 4.85 -9.01
N VAL A 467 -28.98 4.87 -9.68
CA VAL A 467 -29.09 4.63 -11.13
C VAL A 467 -29.53 5.91 -11.81
N ARG A 468 -28.83 6.33 -12.86
CA ARG A 468 -29.16 7.49 -13.64
C ARG A 468 -29.42 7.15 -15.12
#